data_26f7b63b54e91adc2a878bf5be55eb5d
#
_entry.id   26f7b63b54e91adc2a878bf5be55eb5d
#
_cell.length_a   1.000
_cell.length_b   1.000
_cell.length_c   1.000
_cell.angle_alpha   90.00
_cell.angle_beta   90.00
_cell.angle_gamma   90.00
#
_symmetry.space_group_name_H-M   'P 1'
#
loop_
_entity.id
_entity.type
_entity.pdbx_description
1 polymer ?
#
loop_
_entity_poly.entity_id
_entity_poly.type
_entity_poly.pdbx_seq_one_letter_code
_entity_poly.pdbx_strand_id
1 'polypeptide(L)'
;MVIWTDPAKADLHHIFEYITHDSHHYAKKVVQEIADKTGVLHELPHIGRPVPEIGDDSVRELSLYTYRIIYEISGRDIYILAVAHKRRDLKAQDITR
;
A
#
# COMPACT_ATOMS: atom_id res chain seq x y z
N MET A 1 7.84 -5.01 -12.93
CA MET A 1 8.61 -4.63 -11.73
C MET A 1 7.68 -3.95 -10.72
N VAL A 2 7.84 -4.21 -9.45
CA VAL A 2 7.09 -3.53 -8.40
C VAL A 2 7.97 -2.44 -7.81
N ILE A 3 7.49 -1.20 -7.87
CA ILE A 3 8.25 -0.01 -7.48
C ILE A 3 7.52 0.69 -6.34
N TRP A 4 8.21 0.88 -5.21
CA TRP A 4 7.68 1.65 -4.09
C TRP A 4 7.97 3.12 -4.30
N THR A 5 6.91 3.94 -4.40
CA THR A 5 7.06 5.39 -4.52
C THR A 5 7.50 6.00 -3.19
N ASP A 6 8.05 7.21 -3.24
CA ASP A 6 8.47 7.91 -2.02
C ASP A 6 7.30 8.14 -1.05
N PRO A 7 6.10 8.56 -1.48
CA PRO A 7 4.96 8.65 -0.57
C PRO A 7 4.61 7.32 0.10
N ALA A 8 4.67 6.21 -0.63
CA ALA A 8 4.38 4.90 -0.07
C ALA A 8 5.44 4.48 0.96
N LYS A 9 6.71 4.77 0.70
CA LYS A 9 7.80 4.53 1.65
C LYS A 9 7.62 5.36 2.92
N ALA A 10 7.20 6.62 2.78
CA ALA A 10 6.93 7.49 3.91
C ALA A 10 5.78 6.95 4.76
N ASP A 11 4.72 6.47 4.12
CA ASP A 11 3.59 5.84 4.82
C ASP A 11 4.06 4.64 5.64
N LEU A 12 4.89 3.79 5.05
CA LEU A 12 5.41 2.60 5.71
C LEU A 12 6.27 2.97 6.92
N HIS A 13 7.07 4.03 6.79
CA HIS A 13 7.90 4.53 7.87
C HIS A 13 7.05 5.07 9.04
N HIS A 14 5.98 5.80 8.73
CA HIS A 14 5.06 6.31 9.75
C HIS A 14 4.35 5.17 10.49
N ILE A 15 3.96 4.13 9.78
CA ILE A 15 3.36 2.94 10.40
C ILE A 15 4.36 2.29 11.35
N PHE A 16 5.61 2.14 10.93
CA PHE A 16 6.67 1.58 11.75
C PHE A 16 6.86 2.40 13.04
N GLU A 17 6.99 3.71 12.91
CA GLU A 17 7.17 4.60 14.07
C GLU A 17 6.00 4.50 15.04
N TYR A 18 4.78 4.48 14.51
CA TYR A 18 3.58 4.40 15.35
C TYR A 18 3.54 3.10 16.16
N ILE A 19 3.79 1.96 15.51
CA ILE A 19 3.74 0.65 16.19
C ILE A 19 4.93 0.48 17.15
N THR A 20 6.08 1.07 16.82
CA THR A 20 7.29 0.96 17.64
C THR A 20 7.08 1.51 19.05
N HIS A 21 6.16 2.45 19.26
CA HIS A 21 5.83 2.95 20.60
C HIS A 21 5.36 1.83 21.53
N ASP A 22 4.70 0.81 21.00
CA ASP A 22 4.24 -0.32 21.78
C ASP A 22 5.20 -1.51 21.69
N SER A 23 5.68 -1.83 20.48
CA SER A 23 6.54 -2.98 20.25
C SER A 23 7.38 -2.80 19.00
N HIS A 24 8.68 -2.67 19.16
CA HIS A 24 9.63 -2.60 18.05
C HIS A 24 9.60 -3.90 17.22
N HIS A 25 9.53 -5.04 17.89
CA HIS A 25 9.47 -6.35 17.22
C HIS A 25 8.22 -6.46 16.35
N TYR A 26 7.07 -6.07 16.88
CA TYR A 26 5.81 -6.13 16.13
C TYR A 26 5.81 -5.14 14.96
N ALA A 27 6.40 -3.96 15.14
CA ALA A 27 6.53 -2.97 14.09
C ALA A 27 7.30 -3.53 12.89
N LYS A 28 8.43 -4.20 13.14
CA LYS A 28 9.23 -4.85 12.08
C LYS A 28 8.44 -5.92 11.36
N LYS A 29 7.70 -6.73 12.10
CA LYS A 29 6.88 -7.81 11.54
C LYS A 29 5.80 -7.25 10.61
N VAL A 30 5.06 -6.24 11.05
CA VAL A 30 3.95 -5.66 10.27
C VAL A 30 4.48 -5.03 8.98
N VAL A 31 5.55 -4.24 9.08
CA VAL A 31 6.15 -3.57 7.91
C VAL A 31 6.67 -4.60 6.92
N GLN A 32 7.31 -5.66 7.39
CA GLN A 32 7.82 -6.72 6.52
C GLN A 32 6.68 -7.45 5.81
N GLU A 33 5.59 -7.74 6.52
CA GLU A 33 4.43 -8.41 5.91
C GLU A 33 3.74 -7.54 4.88
N ILE A 34 3.67 -6.21 5.10
CA ILE A 34 3.13 -5.27 4.10
C ILE A 34 3.99 -5.31 2.84
N ALA A 35 5.30 -5.24 2.99
CA ALA A 35 6.21 -5.28 1.85
C ALA A 35 6.10 -6.61 1.10
N ASP A 36 6.07 -7.73 1.82
CA ASP A 36 5.97 -9.07 1.24
C ASP A 36 4.66 -9.26 0.48
N LYS A 37 3.57 -8.68 0.97
CA LYS A 37 2.26 -8.78 0.33
C LYS A 37 2.28 -8.24 -1.10
N THR A 38 3.07 -7.21 -1.38
CA THR A 38 3.16 -6.63 -2.71
C THR A 38 3.86 -7.53 -3.72
N GLY A 39 4.59 -8.54 -3.25
CA GLY A 39 5.29 -9.48 -4.14
C GLY A 39 4.35 -10.25 -5.08
N VAL A 40 3.12 -10.51 -4.67
CA VAL A 40 2.13 -11.20 -5.49
C VAL A 40 1.80 -10.42 -6.77
N LEU A 41 2.01 -9.11 -6.78
CA LEU A 41 1.66 -8.25 -7.91
C LEU A 41 2.54 -8.46 -9.14
N HIS A 42 3.71 -9.10 -9.00
CA HIS A 42 4.54 -9.47 -10.15
C HIS A 42 3.81 -10.42 -11.09
N GLU A 43 3.08 -11.37 -10.54
CA GLU A 43 2.39 -12.40 -11.32
C GLU A 43 0.90 -12.09 -11.51
N LEU A 44 0.29 -11.45 -10.52
CA LEU A 44 -1.14 -11.20 -10.48
C LEU A 44 -1.43 -9.70 -10.25
N PRO A 45 -1.12 -8.84 -11.24
CA PRO A 45 -1.28 -7.39 -11.04
C PRO A 45 -2.74 -6.96 -10.81
N HIS A 46 -3.71 -7.73 -11.29
CA HIS A 46 -5.14 -7.41 -11.13
C HIS A 46 -5.79 -8.09 -9.93
N ILE A 47 -5.00 -8.70 -9.03
CA ILE A 47 -5.56 -9.41 -7.87
C ILE A 47 -6.27 -8.49 -6.88
N GLY A 48 -5.82 -7.22 -6.77
CA GLY A 48 -6.47 -6.23 -5.94
C GLY A 48 -7.77 -5.73 -6.58
N ARG A 49 -8.61 -5.10 -5.77
CA ARG A 49 -9.85 -4.50 -6.28
C ARG A 49 -9.60 -3.04 -6.67
N PRO A 50 -10.35 -2.48 -7.63
CA PRO A 50 -10.27 -1.05 -7.93
C PRO A 50 -10.54 -0.21 -6.69
N VAL A 51 -9.81 0.90 -6.53
CA VAL A 51 -9.99 1.84 -5.43
C VAL A 51 -11.23 2.68 -5.70
N PRO A 52 -12.30 2.59 -4.87
CA PRO A 52 -13.55 3.31 -5.15
C PRO A 52 -13.38 4.82 -5.23
N GLU A 53 -12.49 5.38 -4.41
CA GLU A 53 -12.25 6.82 -4.34
C GLU A 53 -11.63 7.38 -5.62
N ILE A 54 -10.94 6.54 -6.40
CA ILE A 54 -10.27 6.94 -7.64
C ILE A 54 -11.15 6.66 -8.86
N GLY A 55 -11.80 5.50 -8.89
CA GLY A 55 -12.67 5.11 -10.01
C GLY A 55 -11.93 4.79 -11.31
N ASP A 56 -10.66 4.39 -11.23
CA ASP A 56 -9.82 4.01 -12.36
C ASP A 56 -9.36 2.56 -12.15
N ASP A 57 -9.66 1.69 -13.11
CA ASP A 57 -9.34 0.26 -13.02
C ASP A 57 -7.85 -0.03 -12.88
N SER A 58 -6.98 0.89 -13.29
CA SER A 58 -5.54 0.72 -13.15
C SER A 58 -5.06 1.00 -11.72
N VAL A 59 -5.88 1.64 -10.88
CA VAL A 59 -5.54 1.93 -9.49
C VAL A 59 -6.34 1.00 -8.59
N ARG A 60 -5.61 0.09 -7.94
CA ARG A 60 -6.20 -0.99 -7.16
C ARG A 60 -5.64 -1.03 -5.75
N GLU A 61 -6.23 -1.85 -4.91
CA GLU A 61 -5.78 -2.02 -3.54
C GLU A 61 -5.75 -3.48 -3.12
N LEU A 62 -4.79 -3.78 -2.25
CA LEU A 62 -4.75 -5.00 -1.47
C LEU A 62 -5.07 -4.67 -0.03
N SER A 63 -5.69 -5.62 0.67
CA SER A 63 -5.95 -5.49 2.10
C SER A 63 -5.00 -6.39 2.89
N LEU A 64 -4.41 -5.85 3.94
CA LEU A 64 -3.62 -6.63 4.89
C LEU A 64 -3.83 -6.05 6.29
N TYR A 65 -4.33 -6.85 7.22
CA TYR A 65 -4.72 -6.38 8.56
C TYR A 65 -5.69 -5.21 8.44
N THR A 66 -5.37 -4.09 9.08
CA THR A 66 -6.17 -2.86 9.05
C THR A 66 -5.67 -1.86 8.01
N TYR A 67 -4.84 -2.31 7.06
CA TYR A 67 -4.22 -1.43 6.07
C TYR A 67 -4.72 -1.73 4.66
N ARG A 68 -4.74 -0.68 3.84
CA ARG A 68 -4.98 -0.71 2.40
C ARG A 68 -3.65 -0.39 1.72
N ILE A 69 -3.22 -1.28 0.84
CA ILE A 69 -2.01 -1.05 0.02
C ILE A 69 -2.50 -0.65 -1.36
N ILE A 70 -2.33 0.62 -1.71
CA ILE A 70 -2.84 1.19 -2.96
C ILE A 70 -1.73 1.20 -3.99
N TYR A 71 -2.04 0.67 -5.18
CA TYR A 71 -1.07 0.57 -6.26
C TYR A 71 -1.69 0.92 -7.60
N GLU A 72 -0.83 1.26 -8.57
CA GLU A 72 -1.21 1.57 -9.94
C GLU A 72 -0.47 0.66 -10.91
N ILE A 73 -1.23 0.12 -11.88
CA ILE A 73 -0.68 -0.68 -12.96
C ILE A 73 -0.35 0.26 -14.12
N SER A 74 0.91 0.31 -14.54
CA SER A 74 1.36 1.15 -15.64
C SER A 74 2.24 0.31 -16.57
N GLY A 75 1.65 -0.18 -17.66
CA GLY A 75 2.35 -1.10 -18.56
C GLY A 75 2.76 -2.37 -17.83
N ARG A 76 4.07 -2.64 -17.79
CA ARG A 76 4.63 -3.80 -17.09
C ARG A 76 5.05 -3.50 -15.65
N ASP A 77 4.90 -2.25 -15.23
CA ASP A 77 5.32 -1.83 -13.91
C ASP A 77 4.13 -1.64 -12.99
N ILE A 78 4.37 -1.88 -11.70
CA ILE A 78 3.41 -1.65 -10.63
C ILE A 78 4.03 -0.61 -9.69
N TYR A 79 3.31 0.48 -9.45
CA TYR A 79 3.74 1.51 -8.52
C TYR A 79 2.93 1.42 -7.24
N ILE A 80 3.60 1.19 -6.12
CA ILE A 80 2.93 1.25 -4.81
C ILE A 80 2.82 2.72 -4.44
N LEU A 81 1.58 3.23 -4.40
CA LEU A 81 1.32 4.66 -4.24
C LEU A 81 1.16 5.09 -2.80
N ALA A 82 0.53 4.24 -1.97
CA ALA A 82 0.19 4.60 -0.60
C ALA A 82 -0.10 3.36 0.23
N VAL A 83 0.11 3.48 1.54
CA VAL A 83 -0.36 2.50 2.52
C VAL A 83 -1.15 3.28 3.57
N ALA A 84 -2.45 3.01 3.67
CA ALA A 84 -3.34 3.77 4.52
C ALA A 84 -4.12 2.85 5.45
N HIS A 85 -4.43 3.34 6.65
CA HIS A 85 -5.31 2.63 7.57
C HIS A 85 -6.73 2.58 6.98
N LYS A 86 -7.42 1.44 7.13
CA LYS A 86 -8.78 1.26 6.58
C LYS A 86 -9.79 2.26 7.12
N ARG A 87 -9.58 2.77 8.35
CA ARG A 87 -10.48 3.75 8.97
C ARG A 87 -10.23 5.18 8.54
N ARG A 88 -9.13 5.44 7.81
CA ARG A 88 -8.84 6.77 7.32
C ARG A 88 -9.87 7.16 6.26
N ASP A 89 -10.44 8.36 6.37
CA ASP A 89 -11.30 8.94 5.33
C ASP A 89 -10.41 9.39 4.17
N LEU A 90 -10.16 8.46 3.25
CA LEU A 90 -9.23 8.66 2.15
C LEU A 90 -9.96 9.32 0.98
N LYS A 91 -9.39 10.41 0.47
CA LYS A 91 -9.91 11.11 -0.71
C LYS A 91 -8.95 10.92 -1.88
N ALA A 92 -9.47 11.07 -3.11
CA ALA A 92 -8.67 10.89 -4.31
C ALA A 92 -7.40 11.75 -4.30
N GLN A 93 -7.50 12.99 -3.84
CA GLN A 93 -6.35 13.90 -3.78
C GLN A 93 -5.29 13.51 -2.76
N ASP A 94 -5.60 12.61 -1.83
CA ASP A 94 -4.63 12.11 -0.84
C ASP A 94 -3.68 11.07 -1.45
N ILE A 95 -3.99 10.58 -2.65
CA ILE A 95 -3.21 9.55 -3.33
C ILE A 95 -2.41 10.23 -4.44
N THR A 96 -1.08 10.27 -4.27
CA THR A 96 -0.16 10.84 -5.27
C THR A 96 0.15 9.78 -6.32
N ARG A 97 -0.21 10.08 -7.57
CA ARG A 97 -0.01 9.15 -8.70
C ARG A 97 1.17 9.51 -9.55
#